data_e84b0eff0bfa55fcbd78f5bac9895eb4
#
_entry.id   e84b0eff0bfa55fcbd78f5bac9895eb4
#
_cell.length_a   1.000
_cell.length_b   1.000
_cell.length_c   1.000
_cell.angle_alpha   90.00
_cell.angle_beta   90.00
_cell.angle_gamma   90.00
#
_symmetry.space_group_name_H-M   'P 1'
#
loop_
_entity.id
_entity.type
_entity.pdbx_description
1 polymer ?
#
loop_
_entity_poly.entity_id
_entity_poly.type
_entity_poly.pdbx_seq_one_letter_code
_entity_poly.pdbx_strand_id
1 'polypeptide(L)'
;GTPGPSSPPVVSHTATGTYTFTPDAGQCATSTTIDVTVSPIITPTFNPFGSLCLNTAAPVLPAISNNGISGTWSPATINTSVVGTTTYTFTPNAGQCATSATLNITIDVQITPVFTAIGPLCVNSAAPALPAISNNGITGTWTPAAINTSVTGTTTYTFTPAVGQCATATTTLDITVTPNVTPSFNPVAAICEGSVAPVLPLTSTNGITGTWAPASVSNTATATYTFTPD
;
A
#
# COMPACT_ATOMS: atom_id res chain seq x y z
N GLY A 1 36.36 26.53 55.34
CA GLY A 1 37.09 25.57 54.50
C GLY A 1 38.58 25.92 54.47
N THR A 2 39.44 24.95 54.42
CA THR A 2 40.88 25.14 54.29
C THR A 2 41.18 25.68 52.89
N PRO A 3 41.85 26.84 52.73
CA PRO A 3 42.29 27.32 51.40
C PRO A 3 43.40 26.44 50.85
N GLY A 4 43.45 26.28 49.56
CA GLY A 4 44.45 25.54 48.82
C GLY A 4 44.12 25.46 47.33
N PRO A 5 45.13 25.40 46.44
CA PRO A 5 44.92 25.27 44.99
C PRO A 5 44.44 23.85 44.59
N SER A 6 43.62 23.77 43.57
CA SER A 6 43.31 22.52 42.86
C SER A 6 44.20 22.35 41.62
N SER A 7 44.57 21.10 41.28
CA SER A 7 45.35 20.81 40.07
C SER A 7 44.65 19.69 39.30
N PRO A 8 44.29 19.94 38.04
CA PRO A 8 44.33 21.24 37.35
C PRO A 8 43.39 22.27 37.95
N PRO A 9 43.66 23.58 37.80
CA PRO A 9 42.93 24.63 38.48
C PRO A 9 41.49 24.86 37.93
N VAL A 10 41.21 24.34 36.75
CA VAL A 10 39.91 24.43 36.08
C VAL A 10 39.43 23.05 35.70
N VAL A 11 38.17 22.76 36.01
CA VAL A 11 37.54 21.49 35.62
C VAL A 11 37.33 21.45 34.08
N SER A 12 37.90 20.41 33.41
CA SER A 12 37.64 20.20 32.00
C SER A 12 36.19 19.80 31.77
N HIS A 13 35.54 20.38 30.76
CA HIS A 13 34.24 19.99 30.28
C HIS A 13 34.29 19.12 28.98
N THR A 14 35.51 18.75 28.56
CA THR A 14 35.75 17.96 27.35
C THR A 14 36.45 16.62 27.61
N ALA A 15 37.02 16.43 28.82
CA ALA A 15 37.68 15.21 29.17
C ALA A 15 37.45 14.82 30.64
N THR A 16 37.27 13.53 30.88
CA THR A 16 37.28 12.93 32.23
C THR A 16 38.63 13.13 32.88
N GLY A 17 38.67 13.49 34.17
CA GLY A 17 39.89 13.70 34.87
C GLY A 17 39.74 13.65 36.39
N THR A 18 40.90 13.35 37.06
CA THR A 18 41.05 13.38 38.50
C THR A 18 41.64 14.73 38.90
N TYR A 19 40.98 15.43 39.81
CA TYR A 19 41.40 16.72 40.31
C TYR A 19 41.87 16.58 41.77
N THR A 20 43.11 16.99 42.05
CA THR A 20 43.70 16.89 43.38
C THR A 20 43.67 18.24 44.06
N PHE A 21 43.07 18.29 45.21
CA PHE A 21 43.17 19.44 46.11
C PHE A 21 44.35 19.22 47.06
N THR A 22 45.32 20.15 47.07
CA THR A 22 46.44 20.14 47.96
C THR A 22 46.31 21.31 48.95
N PRO A 23 46.15 21.05 50.24
CA PRO A 23 46.10 22.11 51.25
C PRO A 23 47.38 22.96 51.25
N ASP A 24 47.24 24.27 51.61
CA ASP A 24 48.37 25.15 51.74
C ASP A 24 49.31 24.73 52.91
N ALA A 25 50.57 25.09 52.81
CA ALA A 25 51.57 24.78 53.84
C ALA A 25 51.18 25.36 55.21
N GLY A 26 51.36 24.56 56.27
CA GLY A 26 51.00 24.93 57.63
C GLY A 26 49.60 24.52 58.07
N GLN A 27 48.79 23.93 57.25
CA GLN A 27 47.48 23.35 57.57
C GLN A 27 47.67 21.86 57.92
N CYS A 28 47.11 21.42 59.05
CA CYS A 28 47.07 20.03 59.46
C CYS A 28 46.01 19.26 58.65
N ALA A 29 46.20 19.20 57.31
CA ALA A 29 45.30 18.58 56.38
C ALA A 29 46.10 17.77 55.30
N THR A 30 45.49 16.71 54.80
CA THR A 30 46.02 15.88 53.70
C THR A 30 45.37 16.25 52.38
N SER A 31 46.05 16.03 51.25
CA SER A 31 45.49 16.14 49.91
C SER A 31 44.33 15.17 49.73
N THR A 32 43.37 15.55 48.92
CA THR A 32 42.26 14.70 48.51
C THR A 32 41.98 14.87 47.03
N THR A 33 41.31 13.89 46.42
CA THR A 33 41.01 13.88 44.99
C THR A 33 39.51 13.81 44.78
N ILE A 34 39.06 14.37 43.64
CA ILE A 34 37.70 14.25 43.11
C ILE A 34 37.81 13.82 41.65
N ASP A 35 37.09 12.79 41.26
CA ASP A 35 36.99 12.34 39.86
C ASP A 35 35.81 13.03 39.22
N VAL A 36 36.04 13.65 38.08
CA VAL A 36 35.01 14.25 37.24
C VAL A 36 34.92 13.46 35.95
N THR A 37 33.77 12.84 35.70
CA THR A 37 33.48 12.09 34.47
C THR A 37 32.77 12.99 33.48
N VAL A 38 33.33 13.09 32.27
CA VAL A 38 32.69 13.76 31.12
C VAL A 38 32.14 12.68 30.20
N SER A 39 30.82 12.61 30.04
CA SER A 39 30.16 11.68 29.15
C SER A 39 29.93 12.31 27.77
N PRO A 40 30.10 11.54 26.67
CA PRO A 40 29.81 12.04 25.33
C PRO A 40 28.34 12.40 25.17
N ILE A 41 28.06 13.41 24.33
CA ILE A 41 26.70 13.78 23.96
C ILE A 41 26.17 12.73 22.98
N ILE A 42 25.00 12.18 23.26
CA ILE A 42 24.30 11.16 22.45
C ILE A 42 23.13 11.81 21.73
N THR A 43 22.95 11.50 20.46
CA THR A 43 21.72 11.86 19.72
C THR A 43 20.72 10.70 19.79
N PRO A 44 19.52 10.91 20.34
CA PRO A 44 18.49 9.88 20.37
C PRO A 44 18.10 9.43 18.96
N THR A 45 17.89 8.12 18.79
CA THR A 45 17.44 7.51 17.52
C THR A 45 16.11 6.81 17.68
N PHE A 46 15.29 6.87 16.63
CA PHE A 46 13.96 6.25 16.62
C PHE A 46 13.72 5.54 15.30
N ASN A 47 12.94 4.46 15.34
CA ASN A 47 12.45 3.83 14.12
C ASN A 47 11.43 4.76 13.45
N PRO A 48 11.50 4.94 12.13
CA PRO A 48 10.50 5.72 11.42
C PRO A 48 9.14 5.00 11.49
N PHE A 49 8.06 5.75 11.64
CA PHE A 49 6.73 5.26 11.37
C PHE A 49 6.53 5.18 9.85
N GLY A 50 5.88 4.12 9.36
CA GLY A 50 5.35 4.09 8.01
C GLY A 50 4.27 5.17 7.82
N SER A 51 3.78 5.33 6.59
CA SER A 51 2.63 6.22 6.31
C SER A 51 1.43 5.83 7.18
N LEU A 52 0.88 6.79 7.89
CA LEU A 52 -0.35 6.65 8.65
C LEU A 52 -1.51 7.20 7.82
N CYS A 53 -2.69 6.62 7.98
CA CYS A 53 -3.86 7.03 7.22
C CYS A 53 -4.76 7.96 8.03
N LEU A 54 -5.42 8.86 7.32
CA LEU A 54 -6.38 9.80 7.90
C LEU A 54 -7.43 9.07 8.76
N ASN A 55 -7.65 9.56 9.97
CA ASN A 55 -8.62 9.04 10.95
C ASN A 55 -8.38 7.60 11.42
N THR A 56 -7.19 7.03 11.21
CA THR A 56 -6.83 5.75 11.81
C THR A 56 -6.33 5.93 13.24
N ALA A 57 -6.28 4.82 14.00
CA ALA A 57 -5.73 4.86 15.35
C ALA A 57 -4.25 5.27 15.31
N ALA A 58 -3.91 6.31 16.07
CA ALA A 58 -2.56 6.82 16.17
C ALA A 58 -1.67 5.89 17.01
N PRO A 59 -0.47 5.50 16.54
CA PRO A 59 0.49 4.81 17.38
C PRO A 59 1.02 5.73 18.47
N VAL A 60 1.51 5.13 19.55
CA VAL A 60 2.11 5.87 20.66
C VAL A 60 3.57 6.21 20.35
N LEU A 61 3.96 7.47 20.58
CA LEU A 61 5.36 7.88 20.48
C LEU A 61 6.18 7.23 21.61
N PRO A 62 7.35 6.63 21.32
CA PRO A 62 8.14 5.93 22.32
C PRO A 62 8.75 6.92 23.33
N ALA A 63 8.57 6.66 24.63
CA ALA A 63 9.15 7.47 25.70
C ALA A 63 10.67 7.28 25.87
N ILE A 64 11.24 6.24 25.26
CA ILE A 64 12.66 5.88 25.30
C ILE A 64 13.14 5.67 23.86
N SER A 65 14.27 6.27 23.50
CA SER A 65 14.89 6.09 22.18
C SER A 65 15.52 4.70 22.03
N ASN A 66 15.83 4.29 20.79
CA ASN A 66 16.47 3.01 20.50
C ASN A 66 17.83 2.84 21.20
N ASN A 67 18.50 3.95 21.51
CA ASN A 67 19.80 3.98 22.21
C ASN A 67 19.66 4.35 23.70
N GLY A 68 18.47 4.15 24.30
CA GLY A 68 18.26 4.16 25.74
C GLY A 68 18.05 5.52 26.39
N ILE A 69 17.87 6.60 25.63
CA ILE A 69 17.60 7.95 26.17
C ILE A 69 16.12 8.11 26.44
N SER A 70 15.75 8.44 27.67
CA SER A 70 14.36 8.77 28.03
C SER A 70 14.06 10.26 27.84
N GLY A 71 12.81 10.59 27.51
CA GLY A 71 12.42 11.97 27.25
C GLY A 71 10.95 12.13 26.92
N THR A 72 10.59 13.31 26.42
CA THR A 72 9.22 13.70 26.09
C THR A 72 9.13 14.23 24.66
N TRP A 73 7.94 14.08 24.06
CA TRP A 73 7.66 14.56 22.70
C TRP A 73 6.84 15.86 22.73
N SER A 74 7.12 16.71 21.75
CA SER A 74 6.31 17.87 21.42
C SER A 74 6.06 17.91 19.89
N PRO A 75 4.80 17.80 19.41
CA PRO A 75 3.56 17.45 20.15
C PRO A 75 3.65 16.09 20.88
N ALA A 76 2.89 15.92 21.97
CA ALA A 76 2.95 14.71 22.81
C ALA A 76 2.25 13.50 22.18
N THR A 77 1.32 13.72 21.25
CA THR A 77 0.52 12.67 20.60
C THR A 77 0.43 12.91 19.10
N ILE A 78 0.33 11.83 18.33
CA ILE A 78 0.15 11.90 16.88
C ILE A 78 -1.31 12.23 16.58
N ASN A 79 -1.52 13.29 15.77
CA ASN A 79 -2.84 13.66 15.28
C ASN A 79 -3.04 13.10 13.88
N THR A 80 -3.94 12.11 13.73
CA THR A 80 -4.28 11.49 12.44
C THR A 80 -5.48 12.14 11.75
N SER A 81 -6.10 13.18 12.33
CA SER A 81 -7.28 13.82 11.74
C SER A 81 -6.96 14.86 10.65
N VAL A 82 -5.68 15.16 10.43
CA VAL A 82 -5.23 16.15 9.44
C VAL A 82 -4.17 15.54 8.56
N VAL A 83 -4.38 15.62 7.24
CA VAL A 83 -3.42 15.18 6.22
C VAL A 83 -2.20 16.09 6.20
N GLY A 84 -1.03 15.51 5.97
CA GLY A 84 0.24 16.22 5.86
C GLY A 84 1.30 15.67 6.77
N THR A 85 2.48 16.31 6.74
CA THR A 85 3.64 15.91 7.55
C THR A 85 3.78 16.83 8.75
N THR A 86 3.88 16.23 9.93
CA THR A 86 4.14 16.95 11.21
C THR A 86 5.49 16.51 11.75
N THR A 87 6.29 17.48 12.18
CA THR A 87 7.55 17.24 12.88
C THR A 87 7.30 17.14 14.39
N TYR A 88 7.72 16.02 14.96
CA TYR A 88 7.70 15.78 16.41
C TYR A 88 9.11 15.91 16.94
N THR A 89 9.29 16.71 18.00
CA THR A 89 10.58 16.93 18.65
C THR A 89 10.66 16.16 19.96
N PHE A 90 11.66 15.30 20.08
CA PHE A 90 12.00 14.59 21.31
C PHE A 90 12.99 15.41 22.12
N THR A 91 12.65 15.69 23.37
CA THR A 91 13.51 16.37 24.33
C THR A 91 13.92 15.37 25.42
N PRO A 92 15.22 15.06 25.54
CA PRO A 92 15.74 14.20 26.61
C PRO A 92 15.40 14.77 28.00
N ASN A 93 15.18 13.89 28.97
CA ASN A 93 15.04 14.26 30.37
C ASN A 93 16.32 14.88 30.91
N ALA A 94 16.22 15.73 31.91
CA ALA A 94 17.35 16.35 32.56
C ALA A 94 18.33 15.30 33.13
N GLY A 95 19.64 15.58 33.05
CA GLY A 95 20.70 14.70 33.55
C GLY A 95 21.20 13.65 32.55
N GLN A 96 20.61 13.56 31.35
CA GLN A 96 21.12 12.72 30.27
C GLN A 96 22.00 13.56 29.32
N CYS A 97 23.20 13.09 29.04
CA CYS A 97 24.08 13.75 28.06
C CYS A 97 23.58 13.49 26.64
N ALA A 98 22.48 14.12 26.24
CA ALA A 98 21.86 13.91 24.96
C ALA A 98 21.29 15.20 24.34
N THR A 99 21.29 15.27 23.01
CA THR A 99 20.65 16.35 22.25
C THR A 99 19.18 16.03 21.96
N SER A 100 18.39 17.04 21.61
CA SER A 100 17.05 16.80 21.03
C SER A 100 17.16 16.09 19.70
N ALA A 101 16.09 15.34 19.34
CA ALA A 101 15.95 14.66 18.05
C ALA A 101 14.57 14.95 17.46
N THR A 102 14.42 14.83 16.14
CA THR A 102 13.14 15.05 15.45
C THR A 102 12.70 13.81 14.70
N LEU A 103 11.39 13.64 14.56
CA LEU A 103 10.75 12.58 13.78
C LEU A 103 9.61 13.20 12.96
N ASN A 104 9.66 13.00 11.64
CA ASN A 104 8.59 13.43 10.74
C ASN A 104 7.60 12.29 10.55
N ILE A 105 6.31 12.58 10.76
CA ILE A 105 5.22 11.63 10.57
C ILE A 105 4.25 12.22 9.55
N THR A 106 3.98 11.44 8.50
CA THR A 106 3.07 11.83 7.42
C THR A 106 1.74 11.10 7.55
N ILE A 107 0.66 11.86 7.44
CA ILE A 107 -0.72 11.35 7.39
C ILE A 107 -1.22 11.49 5.96
N ASP A 108 -1.56 10.36 5.33
CA ASP A 108 -2.06 10.28 3.97
C ASP A 108 -3.58 10.14 3.92
N VAL A 109 -4.20 10.63 2.84
CA VAL A 109 -5.63 10.42 2.59
C VAL A 109 -5.93 8.94 2.36
N GLN A 110 -7.13 8.50 2.75
CA GLN A 110 -7.61 7.17 2.37
C GLN A 110 -8.09 7.19 0.91
N ILE A 111 -7.64 6.22 0.13
CA ILE A 111 -7.97 6.05 -1.30
C ILE A 111 -8.90 4.84 -1.44
N THR A 112 -10.01 4.99 -2.18
CA THR A 112 -10.86 3.86 -2.57
C THR A 112 -10.26 3.20 -3.81
N PRO A 113 -9.92 1.89 -3.79
CA PRO A 113 -9.44 1.20 -4.97
C PRO A 113 -10.49 1.23 -6.09
N VAL A 114 -10.06 1.51 -7.31
CA VAL A 114 -10.92 1.59 -8.51
C VAL A 114 -10.42 0.58 -9.53
N PHE A 115 -11.37 -0.14 -10.15
CA PHE A 115 -11.09 -1.14 -11.18
C PHE A 115 -11.90 -0.87 -12.44
N THR A 116 -11.32 -1.22 -13.58
CA THR A 116 -12.05 -1.27 -14.85
C THR A 116 -13.06 -2.41 -14.79
N ALA A 117 -14.29 -2.15 -15.21
CA ALA A 117 -15.31 -3.18 -15.28
C ALA A 117 -14.86 -4.30 -16.23
N ILE A 118 -15.08 -5.53 -15.80
CA ILE A 118 -14.95 -6.71 -16.67
C ILE A 118 -16.32 -6.93 -17.28
N GLY A 119 -16.41 -6.80 -18.60
CA GLY A 119 -17.66 -6.93 -19.34
C GLY A 119 -18.29 -8.31 -19.17
N PRO A 120 -19.53 -8.51 -19.63
CA PRO A 120 -20.18 -9.81 -19.53
C PRO A 120 -19.34 -10.88 -20.25
N LEU A 121 -19.15 -12.01 -19.56
CA LEU A 121 -18.43 -13.17 -20.06
C LEU A 121 -19.43 -14.23 -20.53
N CYS A 122 -19.08 -14.99 -21.56
CA CYS A 122 -19.91 -16.13 -21.96
C CYS A 122 -19.65 -17.34 -21.03
N VAL A 123 -20.67 -18.14 -20.81
CA VAL A 123 -20.53 -19.39 -20.05
C VAL A 123 -19.46 -20.28 -20.68
N ASN A 124 -18.56 -20.84 -19.85
CA ASN A 124 -17.40 -21.66 -20.24
C ASN A 124 -16.37 -20.95 -21.12
N SER A 125 -16.40 -19.62 -21.26
CA SER A 125 -15.30 -18.88 -21.90
C SER A 125 -14.08 -18.81 -20.99
N ALA A 126 -12.93 -18.53 -21.58
CA ALA A 126 -11.71 -18.26 -20.80
C ALA A 126 -11.89 -17.04 -19.92
N ALA A 127 -11.74 -17.21 -18.60
CA ALA A 127 -11.87 -16.13 -17.64
C ALA A 127 -10.61 -15.24 -17.64
N PRO A 128 -10.72 -13.91 -17.71
CA PRO A 128 -9.59 -13.03 -17.49
C PRO A 128 -9.13 -13.11 -16.01
N ALA A 129 -7.86 -12.79 -15.76
CA ALA A 129 -7.35 -12.68 -14.40
C ALA A 129 -7.89 -11.41 -13.72
N LEU A 130 -8.24 -11.52 -12.45
CA LEU A 130 -8.55 -10.35 -11.61
C LEU A 130 -7.26 -9.54 -11.37
N PRO A 131 -7.26 -8.21 -11.55
CA PRO A 131 -6.06 -7.40 -11.39
C PRO A 131 -5.62 -7.35 -9.92
N ALA A 132 -4.35 -7.65 -9.65
CA ALA A 132 -3.76 -7.57 -8.31
C ALA A 132 -3.51 -6.13 -7.84
N ILE A 133 -3.58 -5.16 -8.75
CA ILE A 133 -3.36 -3.73 -8.50
C ILE A 133 -4.55 -2.96 -9.08
N SER A 134 -5.13 -2.06 -8.29
CA SER A 134 -6.20 -1.17 -8.76
C SER A 134 -5.69 -0.12 -9.74
N ASN A 135 -6.59 0.51 -10.51
CA ASN A 135 -6.24 1.56 -11.48
C ASN A 135 -5.54 2.77 -10.83
N ASN A 136 -5.74 2.97 -9.53
CA ASN A 136 -5.13 4.03 -8.73
C ASN A 136 -4.02 3.54 -7.81
N GLY A 137 -3.41 2.36 -8.12
CA GLY A 137 -2.14 1.90 -7.57
C GLY A 137 -2.22 1.13 -6.24
N ILE A 138 -3.41 0.78 -5.75
CA ILE A 138 -3.55 -0.01 -4.51
C ILE A 138 -3.40 -1.50 -4.83
N THR A 139 -2.47 -2.17 -4.15
CA THR A 139 -2.29 -3.63 -4.21
C THR A 139 -3.20 -4.34 -3.22
N GLY A 140 -3.58 -5.58 -3.53
CA GLY A 140 -4.44 -6.37 -2.65
C GLY A 140 -4.79 -7.74 -3.22
N THR A 141 -5.82 -8.36 -2.64
CA THR A 141 -6.29 -9.69 -3.01
C THR A 141 -7.80 -9.73 -3.22
N TRP A 142 -8.26 -10.66 -4.03
CA TRP A 142 -9.67 -10.86 -4.34
C TRP A 142 -10.25 -12.07 -3.62
N THR A 143 -11.52 -11.95 -3.23
CA THR A 143 -12.33 -13.07 -2.75
C THR A 143 -13.69 -13.05 -3.46
N PRO A 144 -14.05 -14.06 -4.25
CA PRO A 144 -13.22 -15.21 -4.69
C PRO A 144 -11.96 -14.80 -5.46
N ALA A 145 -10.90 -15.64 -5.43
CA ALA A 145 -9.59 -15.32 -6.02
C ALA A 145 -9.57 -15.40 -7.56
N ALA A 146 -10.51 -16.10 -8.18
CA ALA A 146 -10.59 -16.30 -9.62
C ALA A 146 -12.03 -16.23 -10.10
N ILE A 147 -12.21 -15.79 -11.35
CA ILE A 147 -13.51 -15.71 -12.01
C ILE A 147 -13.95 -17.12 -12.43
N ASN A 148 -15.16 -17.50 -12.03
CA ASN A 148 -15.79 -18.76 -12.44
C ASN A 148 -16.79 -18.47 -13.57
N THR A 149 -16.50 -18.96 -14.78
CA THR A 149 -17.37 -18.83 -15.95
C THR A 149 -18.27 -20.05 -16.18
N SER A 150 -18.20 -21.10 -15.36
CA SER A 150 -19.00 -22.32 -15.56
C SER A 150 -20.47 -22.18 -15.19
N VAL A 151 -20.83 -21.13 -14.45
CA VAL A 151 -22.19 -20.88 -13.97
C VAL A 151 -22.63 -19.49 -14.42
N THR A 152 -23.82 -19.40 -15.02
CA THR A 152 -24.42 -18.12 -15.44
C THR A 152 -24.93 -17.34 -14.23
N GLY A 153 -24.89 -16.02 -14.32
CA GLY A 153 -25.34 -15.10 -13.27
C GLY A 153 -24.28 -14.06 -12.94
N THR A 154 -24.58 -13.20 -11.97
CA THR A 154 -23.66 -12.18 -11.48
C THR A 154 -23.02 -12.63 -10.17
N THR A 155 -21.68 -12.55 -10.12
CA THR A 155 -20.89 -12.82 -8.91
C THR A 155 -20.19 -11.54 -8.49
N THR A 156 -20.31 -11.21 -7.21
CA THR A 156 -19.56 -10.09 -6.59
C THR A 156 -18.20 -10.58 -6.10
N TYR A 157 -17.16 -9.94 -6.58
CA TYR A 157 -15.76 -10.15 -6.16
C TYR A 157 -15.36 -9.01 -5.23
N THR A 158 -14.84 -9.33 -4.06
CA THR A 158 -14.41 -8.35 -3.06
C THR A 158 -12.89 -8.21 -3.09
N PHE A 159 -12.40 -7.00 -3.32
CA PHE A 159 -10.99 -6.66 -3.23
C PHE A 159 -10.66 -6.18 -1.82
N THR A 160 -9.65 -6.79 -1.20
CA THR A 160 -9.10 -6.38 0.10
C THR A 160 -7.71 -5.80 -0.11
N PRO A 161 -7.52 -4.49 0.16
CA PRO A 161 -6.20 -3.87 0.09
C PRO A 161 -5.17 -4.55 0.99
N ALA A 162 -3.92 -4.59 0.55
CA ALA A 162 -2.81 -5.07 1.36
C ALA A 162 -2.55 -4.14 2.55
N VAL A 163 -2.06 -4.71 3.64
CA VAL A 163 -1.74 -3.97 4.87
C VAL A 163 -0.67 -2.90 4.60
N GLY A 164 -0.81 -1.74 5.24
CA GLY A 164 0.15 -0.63 5.14
C GLY A 164 -0.11 0.35 4.00
N GLN A 165 -1.20 0.19 3.26
CA GLN A 165 -1.65 1.16 2.27
C GLN A 165 -2.82 1.98 2.83
N CYS A 166 -2.83 3.30 2.55
CA CYS A 166 -3.95 4.16 2.92
C CYS A 166 -5.11 3.96 1.94
N ALA A 167 -5.82 2.85 2.10
CA ALA A 167 -6.97 2.49 1.27
C ALA A 167 -8.19 2.19 2.13
N THR A 168 -9.38 2.28 1.53
CA THR A 168 -10.62 1.81 2.18
C THR A 168 -10.52 0.30 2.45
N ALA A 169 -11.26 -0.18 3.46
CA ALA A 169 -11.16 -1.57 3.91
C ALA A 169 -11.37 -2.58 2.77
N THR A 170 -12.38 -2.38 1.92
CA THR A 170 -12.69 -3.25 0.78
C THR A 170 -13.39 -2.47 -0.34
N THR A 171 -13.32 -2.99 -1.58
CA THR A 171 -14.16 -2.57 -2.70
C THR A 171 -14.66 -3.79 -3.47
N THR A 172 -15.72 -3.65 -4.24
CA THR A 172 -16.34 -4.77 -4.95
C THR A 172 -16.34 -4.57 -6.47
N LEU A 173 -16.34 -5.67 -7.21
CA LEU A 173 -16.50 -5.74 -8.65
C LEU A 173 -17.51 -6.84 -8.98
N ASP A 174 -18.60 -6.47 -9.65
CA ASP A 174 -19.59 -7.42 -10.12
C ASP A 174 -19.25 -7.89 -11.52
N ILE A 175 -19.21 -9.21 -11.72
CA ILE A 175 -18.93 -9.84 -13.02
C ILE A 175 -20.11 -10.73 -13.38
N THR A 176 -20.70 -10.49 -14.57
CA THR A 176 -21.84 -11.25 -15.06
C THR A 176 -21.38 -12.26 -16.11
N VAL A 177 -21.83 -13.51 -15.94
CA VAL A 177 -21.66 -14.60 -16.90
C VAL A 177 -23.01 -14.85 -17.57
N THR A 178 -23.03 -14.73 -18.89
CA THR A 178 -24.24 -14.91 -19.71
C THR A 178 -24.27 -16.26 -20.40
N PRO A 179 -25.43 -16.86 -20.65
CA PRO A 179 -25.53 -18.10 -21.41
C PRO A 179 -25.11 -17.87 -22.87
N ASN A 180 -24.58 -18.91 -23.52
CA ASN A 180 -24.33 -18.89 -24.96
C ASN A 180 -25.67 -18.83 -25.72
N VAL A 181 -25.74 -17.98 -26.72
CA VAL A 181 -26.91 -17.85 -27.60
C VAL A 181 -26.61 -18.50 -28.95
N THR A 182 -27.48 -19.40 -29.37
CA THR A 182 -27.37 -20.00 -30.71
C THR A 182 -27.92 -19.04 -31.76
N PRO A 183 -27.13 -18.67 -32.79
CA PRO A 183 -27.64 -17.87 -33.89
C PRO A 183 -28.80 -18.56 -34.58
N SER A 184 -29.82 -17.81 -34.92
CA SER A 184 -31.00 -18.30 -35.66
C SER A 184 -31.14 -17.58 -37.00
N PHE A 185 -31.58 -18.31 -38.04
CA PHE A 185 -31.74 -17.79 -39.40
C PHE A 185 -33.06 -18.25 -39.99
N ASN A 186 -33.62 -17.41 -40.86
CA ASN A 186 -34.77 -17.84 -41.66
C ASN A 186 -34.30 -18.89 -42.67
N PRO A 187 -35.11 -19.92 -42.93
CA PRO A 187 -34.73 -20.94 -43.91
C PRO A 187 -34.58 -20.32 -45.32
N VAL A 188 -33.58 -20.74 -46.05
CA VAL A 188 -33.40 -20.38 -47.43
C VAL A 188 -34.25 -21.34 -48.30
N ALA A 189 -35.09 -20.79 -49.17
CA ALA A 189 -35.93 -21.57 -50.06
C ALA A 189 -35.05 -22.37 -51.06
N ALA A 190 -35.54 -23.49 -51.52
CA ALA A 190 -34.87 -24.27 -52.60
C ALA A 190 -34.69 -23.37 -53.83
N ILE A 191 -33.51 -23.48 -54.46
CA ILE A 191 -33.12 -22.73 -55.64
C ILE A 191 -32.96 -23.70 -56.85
N CYS A 192 -33.31 -23.24 -58.03
CA CYS A 192 -33.10 -24.01 -59.24
C CYS A 192 -31.61 -23.97 -59.66
N GLU A 193 -31.12 -25.06 -60.27
CA GLU A 193 -29.75 -25.12 -60.83
C GLU A 193 -29.56 -23.97 -61.81
N GLY A 194 -28.41 -23.26 -61.69
CA GLY A 194 -28.07 -22.12 -62.54
C GLY A 194 -28.81 -20.82 -62.23
N SER A 195 -29.73 -20.79 -61.25
CA SER A 195 -30.40 -19.54 -60.82
C SER A 195 -29.48 -18.64 -60.03
N VAL A 196 -29.89 -17.40 -59.82
CA VAL A 196 -29.13 -16.47 -58.94
C VAL A 196 -29.12 -16.99 -57.51
N ALA A 197 -27.92 -17.21 -57.00
CA ALA A 197 -27.73 -17.65 -55.60
C ALA A 197 -28.13 -16.56 -54.63
N PRO A 198 -28.86 -16.88 -53.55
CA PRO A 198 -29.15 -15.92 -52.48
C PRO A 198 -27.88 -15.55 -51.68
N VAL A 199 -27.86 -14.34 -51.14
CA VAL A 199 -26.83 -13.90 -50.24
C VAL A 199 -27.18 -14.35 -48.82
N LEU A 200 -26.22 -14.99 -48.14
CA LEU A 200 -26.38 -15.37 -46.75
C LEU A 200 -26.25 -14.14 -45.83
N PRO A 201 -27.17 -13.93 -44.87
CA PRO A 201 -27.13 -12.79 -43.99
C PRO A 201 -25.92 -12.89 -42.99
N LEU A 202 -25.17 -11.83 -42.83
CA LEU A 202 -24.05 -11.76 -41.88
C LEU A 202 -24.50 -11.53 -40.44
N THR A 203 -25.81 -11.29 -40.25
CA THR A 203 -26.41 -11.12 -38.95
C THR A 203 -27.60 -12.05 -38.79
N SER A 204 -27.64 -12.84 -37.72
CA SER A 204 -28.75 -13.73 -37.39
C SER A 204 -30.01 -12.99 -37.02
N THR A 205 -31.17 -13.63 -37.01
CA THR A 205 -32.47 -13.02 -36.63
C THR A 205 -32.51 -12.59 -35.20
N ASN A 206 -31.66 -13.15 -34.33
CA ASN A 206 -31.48 -12.77 -32.92
C ASN A 206 -30.24 -11.89 -32.68
N GLY A 207 -29.70 -11.24 -33.75
CA GLY A 207 -28.73 -10.15 -33.64
C GLY A 207 -27.27 -10.55 -33.53
N ILE A 208 -26.91 -11.82 -33.73
CA ILE A 208 -25.52 -12.29 -33.68
C ILE A 208 -24.86 -12.05 -35.05
N THR A 209 -23.75 -11.35 -35.07
CA THR A 209 -22.90 -11.16 -36.27
C THR A 209 -21.89 -12.29 -36.44
N GLY A 210 -21.46 -12.52 -37.69
CA GLY A 210 -20.50 -13.58 -37.97
C GLY A 210 -20.28 -13.80 -39.46
N THR A 211 -19.62 -14.89 -39.80
CA THR A 211 -19.25 -15.25 -41.16
C THR A 211 -19.73 -16.65 -41.52
N TRP A 212 -19.91 -16.89 -42.84
CA TRP A 212 -20.30 -18.18 -43.37
C TRP A 212 -19.13 -18.91 -44.06
N ALA A 213 -19.08 -20.22 -43.87
CA ALA A 213 -18.17 -21.10 -44.61
C ALA A 213 -18.97 -22.24 -45.23
N PRO A 214 -19.01 -22.39 -46.58
CA PRO A 214 -18.53 -21.46 -47.62
C PRO A 214 -19.23 -20.09 -47.57
N ALA A 215 -18.52 -19.01 -48.02
CA ALA A 215 -19.02 -17.64 -47.96
C ALA A 215 -20.16 -17.34 -48.96
N SER A 216 -20.31 -18.11 -50.00
CA SER A 216 -21.32 -17.95 -51.05
C SER A 216 -22.07 -19.23 -51.30
N VAL A 217 -23.39 -19.09 -51.59
CA VAL A 217 -24.26 -20.22 -51.90
C VAL A 217 -23.94 -20.79 -53.29
N SER A 218 -23.77 -22.12 -53.38
CA SER A 218 -23.66 -22.83 -54.67
C SER A 218 -25.05 -22.91 -55.30
N ASN A 219 -25.14 -22.61 -56.60
CA ASN A 219 -26.35 -22.79 -57.42
C ASN A 219 -26.27 -23.99 -58.34
N THR A 220 -25.25 -24.85 -58.22
CA THR A 220 -25.04 -26.04 -59.01
C THR A 220 -24.98 -27.32 -58.18
N ALA A 221 -24.82 -27.23 -56.87
CA ALA A 221 -24.76 -28.36 -55.97
C ALA A 221 -25.31 -28.04 -54.58
N THR A 222 -25.93 -29.01 -53.93
CA THR A 222 -26.33 -28.93 -52.55
C THR A 222 -25.09 -28.89 -51.63
N ALA A 223 -25.05 -27.94 -50.70
CA ALA A 223 -23.97 -27.78 -49.74
C ALA A 223 -24.48 -27.40 -48.36
N THR A 224 -23.68 -27.69 -47.34
CA THR A 224 -23.89 -27.24 -45.98
C THR A 224 -23.10 -25.96 -45.73
N TYR A 225 -23.72 -24.98 -45.15
CA TYR A 225 -23.12 -23.69 -44.81
C TYR A 225 -23.08 -23.53 -43.27
N THR A 226 -21.89 -23.31 -42.74
CA THR A 226 -21.67 -23.16 -41.31
C THR A 226 -21.50 -21.68 -40.97
N PHE A 227 -22.29 -21.17 -40.08
CA PHE A 227 -22.14 -19.83 -39.52
C PHE A 227 -21.22 -19.87 -38.31
N THR A 228 -20.21 -18.99 -38.30
CA THR A 228 -19.30 -18.80 -37.18
C THR A 228 -19.50 -17.40 -36.63
N PRO A 229 -20.02 -17.25 -35.38
CA PRO A 229 -20.11 -15.95 -34.71
C PRO A 229 -18.74 -15.27 -34.54
N ASP A 230 -18.72 -13.92 -34.56
CA ASP A 230 -17.53 -13.09 -34.29
C ASP A 230 -17.08 -13.18 -32.83
#